data_868204cdd6095fb9fcb5ef4ad12d6ab7
#
_entry.id   868204cdd6095fb9fcb5ef4ad12d6ab7
#
_cell.length_a   1.000
_cell.length_b   1.000
_cell.length_c   1.000
_cell.angle_alpha   90.00
_cell.angle_beta   90.00
_cell.angle_gamma   90.00
#
_symmetry.space_group_name_H-M   'P 1'
#
loop_
_entity.id
_entity.type
_entity.pdbx_description
1 polymer ?
#
loop_
_entity_poly.entity_id
_entity_poly.type
_entity_poly.pdbx_seq_one_letter_code
_entity_poly.pdbx_strand_id
1 'polypeptide(L)'
;MGCDESQTNDENKAKQFHEMSEEEKKKAKKLMEERDKNLKEEERNEDAKYYENFDWDGLMKKLPTQKTDEERKKRLDLWKQLNEYGNGFFSYKRLSVQIDKYLQLPNVVKNKGPVKLAFKSSCNKYAKKGVKVDDNLIEWMEFRIFLVYLRQYFEYWVMFQKMDKSGDHQISLEEFKSALPTMEKWGVNIRDPEEEFQEIDKNNSGTISFEEFCNYAIQESLDLEEDDGFDDEELKRLK
;
A
#
# COMPACT_ATOMS: atom_id res chain seq x y z
N MET A 1 8.92 20.11 -34.56
CA MET A 1 10.35 20.39 -34.33
C MET A 1 10.48 20.84 -32.88
N GLY A 2 10.92 19.99 -31.98
CA GLY A 2 11.02 20.29 -30.56
C GLY A 2 11.52 19.11 -29.71
N CYS A 3 12.55 18.37 -30.18
CA CYS A 3 13.10 17.19 -29.50
C CYS A 3 14.62 17.21 -29.31
N ASP A 4 15.30 18.36 -29.43
CA ASP A 4 16.78 18.37 -29.50
C ASP A 4 17.50 19.13 -28.39
N GLU A 5 16.80 19.90 -27.55
CA GLU A 5 17.47 20.71 -26.52
C GLU A 5 17.75 19.96 -25.19
N SER A 6 16.99 18.92 -24.88
CA SER A 6 17.20 18.16 -23.64
C SER A 6 18.37 17.17 -23.74
N GLN A 7 18.55 16.53 -24.90
CA GLN A 7 19.65 15.57 -25.12
C GLN A 7 21.02 16.26 -25.17
N THR A 8 21.11 17.46 -25.75
CA THR A 8 22.38 18.22 -25.81
C THR A 8 22.82 18.74 -24.44
N ASN A 9 21.87 18.96 -23.49
CA ASN A 9 22.20 19.44 -22.16
C ASN A 9 22.77 18.32 -21.26
N ASP A 10 22.29 17.10 -21.42
CA ASP A 10 22.78 15.94 -20.64
C ASP A 10 24.15 15.44 -21.14
N GLU A 11 24.40 15.48 -22.45
CA GLU A 11 25.72 15.16 -23.03
C GLU A 11 26.78 16.20 -22.62
N ASN A 12 26.44 17.46 -22.55
CA ASN A 12 27.36 18.51 -22.10
C ASN A 12 27.69 18.39 -20.60
N LYS A 13 26.72 18.04 -19.76
CA LYS A 13 26.95 17.76 -18.33
C LYS A 13 27.83 16.55 -18.11
N ALA A 14 27.64 15.47 -18.89
CA ALA A 14 28.45 14.27 -18.82
C ALA A 14 29.92 14.54 -19.25
N LYS A 15 30.16 15.37 -20.27
CA LYS A 15 31.49 15.78 -20.68
C LYS A 15 32.18 16.64 -19.61
N GLN A 16 31.50 17.62 -19.04
CA GLN A 16 32.01 18.44 -17.93
C GLN A 16 32.42 17.59 -16.72
N PHE A 17 31.64 16.58 -16.36
CA PHE A 17 31.95 15.68 -15.25
C PHE A 17 33.21 14.82 -15.54
N HIS A 18 33.45 14.47 -16.78
CA HIS A 18 34.64 13.67 -17.18
C HIS A 18 35.94 14.47 -17.12
N GLU A 19 35.87 15.79 -17.32
CA GLU A 19 37.00 16.72 -17.30
C GLU A 19 37.38 17.20 -15.87
N MET A 20 36.55 16.90 -14.87
CA MET A 20 36.80 17.28 -13.48
C MET A 20 37.94 16.46 -12.85
N SER A 21 38.72 17.10 -11.99
CA SER A 21 39.69 16.39 -11.15
C SER A 21 39.01 15.39 -10.19
N GLU A 22 39.75 14.40 -9.72
CA GLU A 22 39.19 13.39 -8.80
C GLU A 22 38.66 14.01 -7.48
N GLU A 23 39.25 15.09 -7.04
CA GLU A 23 38.80 15.85 -5.86
C GLU A 23 37.47 16.58 -6.10
N GLU A 24 37.32 17.19 -7.27
CA GLU A 24 36.08 17.84 -7.70
C GLU A 24 34.97 16.84 -7.91
N LYS A 25 35.24 15.67 -8.51
CA LYS A 25 34.27 14.56 -8.65
C LYS A 25 33.78 14.07 -7.29
N LYS A 26 34.71 13.89 -6.33
CA LYS A 26 34.35 13.49 -4.97
C LYS A 26 33.48 14.51 -4.25
N LYS A 27 33.76 15.80 -4.46
CA LYS A 27 32.98 16.90 -3.88
C LYS A 27 31.59 16.99 -4.53
N ALA A 28 31.51 16.85 -5.86
CA ALA A 28 30.24 16.84 -6.59
C ALA A 28 29.37 15.64 -6.18
N LYS A 29 29.94 14.46 -6.01
CA LYS A 29 29.23 13.26 -5.56
C LYS A 29 28.66 13.46 -4.14
N LYS A 30 29.45 14.01 -3.22
CA LYS A 30 28.99 14.31 -1.87
C LYS A 30 27.84 15.33 -1.85
N LEU A 31 27.93 16.37 -2.67
CA LEU A 31 26.87 17.37 -2.83
C LEU A 31 25.58 16.78 -3.42
N MET A 32 25.71 15.85 -4.39
CA MET A 32 24.55 15.14 -4.92
C MET A 32 23.90 14.23 -3.87
N GLU A 33 24.70 13.47 -3.12
CA GLU A 33 24.18 12.62 -2.04
C GLU A 33 23.49 13.43 -0.94
N GLU A 34 24.03 14.60 -0.59
CA GLU A 34 23.42 15.51 0.38
C GLU A 34 22.13 16.15 -0.15
N ARG A 35 22.10 16.53 -1.42
CA ARG A 35 20.91 17.04 -2.10
C ARG A 35 19.80 15.97 -2.19
N ASP A 36 20.17 14.74 -2.58
CA ASP A 36 19.23 13.62 -2.67
C ASP A 36 18.66 13.26 -1.29
N LYS A 37 19.49 13.37 -0.23
CA LYS A 37 19.05 13.19 1.15
C LYS A 37 18.06 14.27 1.56
N ASN A 38 18.34 15.54 1.26
CA ASN A 38 17.46 16.65 1.60
C ASN A 38 16.13 16.57 0.83
N LEU A 39 16.15 16.22 -0.46
CA LEU A 39 14.93 16.01 -1.26
C LEU A 39 14.06 14.90 -0.69
N LYS A 40 14.66 13.77 -0.29
CA LYS A 40 13.93 12.68 0.36
C LYS A 40 13.36 13.09 1.72
N GLU A 41 14.04 13.95 2.45
CA GLU A 41 13.57 14.46 3.75
C GLU A 41 12.42 15.48 3.56
N GLU A 42 12.48 16.33 2.54
CA GLU A 42 11.38 17.22 2.15
C GLU A 42 10.14 16.43 1.70
N GLU A 43 10.31 15.45 0.82
CA GLU A 43 9.23 14.54 0.39
C GLU A 43 8.59 13.80 1.57
N ARG A 44 9.39 13.31 2.52
CA ARG A 44 8.89 12.66 3.75
C ARG A 44 8.07 13.61 4.61
N ASN A 45 8.53 14.84 4.79
CA ASN A 45 7.84 15.85 5.60
C ASN A 45 6.51 16.28 4.94
N GLU A 46 6.46 16.39 3.62
CA GLU A 46 5.23 16.66 2.88
C GLU A 46 4.25 15.50 2.97
N ASP A 47 4.72 14.26 2.83
CA ASP A 47 3.91 13.07 2.97
C ASP A 47 3.36 12.93 4.41
N ALA A 48 4.20 13.09 5.44
CA ALA A 48 3.78 13.03 6.84
C ALA A 48 2.67 14.06 7.15
N LYS A 49 2.84 15.30 6.70
CA LYS A 49 1.84 16.35 6.86
C LYS A 49 0.54 16.07 6.09
N TYR A 50 0.64 15.42 4.94
CA TYR A 50 -0.51 15.03 4.16
C TYR A 50 -1.30 13.92 4.88
N TYR A 51 -0.61 12.95 5.51
CA TYR A 51 -1.24 11.85 6.24
C TYR A 51 -1.98 12.29 7.49
N GLU A 52 -1.45 13.25 8.23
CA GLU A 52 -2.10 13.79 9.43
C GLU A 52 -3.47 14.40 9.13
N ASN A 53 -3.66 14.92 7.91
CA ASN A 53 -4.88 15.62 7.51
C ASN A 53 -5.74 14.83 6.53
N PHE A 54 -5.34 13.61 6.15
CA PHE A 54 -6.10 12.80 5.19
C PHE A 54 -7.34 12.19 5.84
N ASP A 55 -8.50 12.37 5.20
CA ASP A 55 -9.78 11.84 5.68
C ASP A 55 -9.90 10.33 5.39
N TRP A 56 -9.24 9.52 6.20
CA TRP A 56 -9.28 8.06 6.12
C TRP A 56 -10.68 7.51 6.33
N ASP A 57 -11.45 8.11 7.26
CA ASP A 57 -12.83 7.68 7.52
C ASP A 57 -13.73 7.94 6.32
N GLY A 58 -13.59 9.10 5.70
CA GLY A 58 -14.30 9.42 4.47
C GLY A 58 -13.91 8.53 3.31
N LEU A 59 -12.64 8.14 3.20
CA LEU A 59 -12.16 7.19 2.20
C LEU A 59 -12.78 5.81 2.42
N MET A 60 -12.75 5.30 3.64
CA MET A 60 -13.29 3.97 3.98
C MET A 60 -14.80 3.89 3.72
N LYS A 61 -15.54 4.98 3.98
CA LYS A 61 -16.99 5.08 3.65
C LYS A 61 -17.30 5.03 2.15
N LYS A 62 -16.33 5.30 1.29
CA LYS A 62 -16.50 5.16 -0.18
C LYS A 62 -16.41 3.71 -0.65
N LEU A 63 -15.99 2.78 0.21
CA LEU A 63 -15.80 1.38 -0.13
C LEU A 63 -17.04 0.56 0.29
N PRO A 64 -17.92 0.17 -0.65
CA PRO A 64 -19.14 -0.59 -0.34
C PRO A 64 -18.81 -2.07 -0.07
N THR A 65 -18.56 -2.43 1.20
CA THR A 65 -18.12 -3.75 1.63
C THR A 65 -19.24 -4.66 2.12
N GLN A 66 -20.35 -4.10 2.61
CA GLN A 66 -21.45 -4.83 3.24
C GLN A 66 -22.25 -5.69 2.25
N LYS A 67 -22.87 -6.77 2.74
CA LYS A 67 -23.68 -7.72 1.93
C LYS A 67 -25.09 -7.26 1.64
N THR A 68 -25.51 -6.09 2.12
CA THR A 68 -26.86 -5.55 1.88
C THR A 68 -27.11 -5.24 0.40
N ASP A 69 -28.38 -5.28 -0.03
CA ASP A 69 -28.76 -4.96 -1.40
C ASP A 69 -28.37 -3.53 -1.80
N GLU A 70 -28.42 -2.60 -0.85
CA GLU A 70 -28.01 -1.22 -1.06
C GLU A 70 -26.52 -1.13 -1.37
N GLU A 71 -25.70 -1.77 -0.57
CA GLU A 71 -24.23 -1.82 -0.76
C GLU A 71 -23.86 -2.57 -2.04
N ARG A 72 -24.58 -3.64 -2.36
CA ARG A 72 -24.42 -4.36 -3.62
C ARG A 72 -24.69 -3.47 -4.84
N LYS A 73 -25.72 -2.63 -4.77
CA LYS A 73 -26.01 -1.66 -5.83
C LYS A 73 -24.88 -0.63 -5.96
N LYS A 74 -24.41 -0.08 -4.85
CA LYS A 74 -23.24 0.83 -4.84
C LYS A 74 -22.01 0.17 -5.44
N ARG A 75 -21.74 -1.11 -5.11
CA ARG A 75 -20.64 -1.88 -5.71
C ARG A 75 -20.78 -2.04 -7.21
N LEU A 76 -22.00 -2.32 -7.69
CA LEU A 76 -22.24 -2.46 -9.12
C LEU A 76 -21.99 -1.15 -9.87
N ASP A 77 -22.41 -0.04 -9.29
CA ASP A 77 -22.17 1.28 -9.87
C ASP A 77 -20.68 1.62 -9.87
N LEU A 78 -19.99 1.34 -8.76
CA LEU A 78 -18.53 1.48 -8.66
C LEU A 78 -17.80 0.59 -9.68
N TRP A 79 -18.18 -0.68 -9.80
CA TRP A 79 -17.63 -1.60 -10.79
C TRP A 79 -17.72 -1.06 -12.21
N LYS A 80 -18.91 -0.56 -12.59
CA LYS A 80 -19.14 0.05 -13.91
C LYS A 80 -18.28 1.29 -14.14
N GLN A 81 -18.17 2.12 -13.11
CA GLN A 81 -17.35 3.33 -13.15
C GLN A 81 -15.85 3.00 -13.36
N LEU A 82 -15.32 2.01 -12.62
CA LEU A 82 -13.93 1.61 -12.74
C LEU A 82 -13.64 0.80 -14.01
N ASN A 83 -14.63 0.05 -14.52
CA ASN A 83 -14.50 -0.81 -15.70
C ASN A 83 -15.04 -0.14 -16.97
N GLU A 84 -14.50 1.02 -17.32
CA GLU A 84 -14.90 1.84 -18.47
C GLU A 84 -14.92 1.07 -19.81
N TYR A 85 -14.09 0.03 -19.95
CA TYR A 85 -13.99 -0.75 -21.20
C TYR A 85 -14.87 -2.00 -21.20
N GLY A 86 -15.61 -2.29 -20.12
CA GLY A 86 -16.55 -3.39 -20.04
C GLY A 86 -15.99 -4.80 -20.21
N ASN A 87 -14.70 -5.01 -19.92
CA ASN A 87 -14.02 -6.31 -20.14
C ASN A 87 -14.46 -7.41 -19.16
N GLY A 88 -15.22 -7.06 -18.11
CA GLY A 88 -15.68 -8.02 -17.10
C GLY A 88 -14.64 -8.43 -16.05
N PHE A 89 -13.41 -7.91 -16.12
CA PHE A 89 -12.32 -8.19 -15.18
C PHE A 89 -11.33 -7.03 -15.06
N PHE A 90 -10.51 -7.09 -14.01
CA PHE A 90 -9.38 -6.19 -13.80
C PHE A 90 -8.08 -6.95 -13.60
N SER A 91 -7.01 -6.55 -14.30
CA SER A 91 -5.64 -6.84 -13.89
C SER A 91 -5.20 -5.86 -12.78
N TYR A 92 -4.18 -6.23 -12.00
CA TYR A 92 -3.63 -5.34 -10.97
C TYR A 92 -3.29 -3.94 -11.50
N LYS A 93 -2.54 -3.89 -12.62
CA LYS A 93 -2.11 -2.63 -13.23
C LYS A 93 -3.28 -1.69 -13.53
N ARG A 94 -4.38 -2.24 -14.03
CA ARG A 94 -5.56 -1.46 -14.38
C ARG A 94 -6.35 -1.05 -13.13
N LEU A 95 -6.61 -2.00 -12.24
CA LEU A 95 -7.39 -1.74 -11.03
C LEU A 95 -6.70 -0.72 -10.12
N SER A 96 -5.37 -0.83 -9.95
CA SER A 96 -4.61 0.11 -9.12
C SER A 96 -4.72 1.56 -9.62
N VAL A 97 -4.64 1.78 -10.94
CA VAL A 97 -4.80 3.13 -11.52
C VAL A 97 -6.22 3.66 -11.34
N GLN A 98 -7.23 2.83 -11.54
CA GLN A 98 -8.63 3.26 -11.42
C GLN A 98 -9.03 3.52 -9.95
N ILE A 99 -8.62 2.67 -9.03
CA ILE A 99 -8.83 2.86 -7.59
C ILE A 99 -8.13 4.11 -7.09
N ASP A 100 -6.88 4.33 -7.53
CA ASP A 100 -6.14 5.52 -7.19
C ASP A 100 -6.87 6.80 -7.63
N LYS A 101 -7.31 6.85 -8.89
CA LYS A 101 -8.09 7.96 -9.43
C LYS A 101 -9.41 8.16 -8.69
N TYR A 102 -10.09 7.08 -8.32
CA TYR A 102 -11.38 7.14 -7.60
C TYR A 102 -11.22 7.64 -6.16
N LEU A 103 -10.23 7.11 -5.45
CA LEU A 103 -10.00 7.43 -4.03
C LEU A 103 -9.09 8.65 -3.83
N GLN A 104 -8.38 9.09 -4.88
CA GLN A 104 -7.38 10.18 -4.83
C GLN A 104 -6.28 9.88 -3.78
N LEU A 105 -5.71 8.69 -3.87
CA LEU A 105 -4.75 8.19 -2.89
C LEU A 105 -3.44 9.01 -2.88
N PRO A 106 -2.83 9.18 -1.71
CA PRO A 106 -1.48 9.72 -1.57
C PRO A 106 -0.44 8.91 -2.35
N ASN A 107 0.61 9.56 -2.86
CA ASN A 107 1.62 8.90 -3.70
C ASN A 107 2.29 7.70 -3.03
N VAL A 108 2.56 7.78 -1.73
CA VAL A 108 3.20 6.69 -1.00
C VAL A 108 2.27 5.48 -0.84
N VAL A 109 0.98 5.70 -0.64
CA VAL A 109 -0.03 4.61 -0.58
C VAL A 109 -0.12 3.88 -1.92
N LYS A 110 -0.02 4.63 -3.05
CA LYS A 110 0.01 4.07 -4.40
C LYS A 110 1.16 3.10 -4.62
N ASN A 111 2.34 3.46 -4.14
CA ASN A 111 3.58 2.76 -4.48
C ASN A 111 3.89 1.56 -3.58
N LYS A 112 3.45 1.54 -2.32
CA LYS A 112 3.98 0.60 -1.33
C LYS A 112 2.97 -0.35 -0.69
N GLY A 113 1.65 -0.25 -0.99
CA GLY A 113 0.98 -1.00 -0.05
C GLY A 113 -0.43 -1.51 -0.31
N PRO A 114 -1.44 -0.89 0.28
CA PRO A 114 -2.75 -1.49 0.51
C PRO A 114 -3.40 -2.08 -0.74
N VAL A 115 -3.35 -1.37 -1.86
CA VAL A 115 -3.99 -1.80 -3.12
C VAL A 115 -3.38 -3.08 -3.67
N LYS A 116 -2.03 -3.22 -3.60
CA LYS A 116 -1.31 -4.41 -4.08
C LYS A 116 -1.61 -5.62 -3.21
N LEU A 117 -1.59 -5.44 -1.89
CA LEU A 117 -1.88 -6.51 -0.94
C LEU A 117 -3.34 -6.95 -1.03
N ALA A 118 -4.27 -6.00 -1.12
CA ALA A 118 -5.70 -6.30 -1.31
C ALA A 118 -5.95 -7.10 -2.59
N PHE A 119 -5.33 -6.72 -3.70
CA PHE A 119 -5.43 -7.45 -4.95
C PHE A 119 -4.92 -8.90 -4.82
N LYS A 120 -3.70 -9.06 -4.31
CA LYS A 120 -3.06 -10.38 -4.11
C LYS A 120 -3.89 -11.28 -3.17
N SER A 121 -4.40 -10.73 -2.07
CA SER A 121 -5.21 -11.47 -1.10
C SER A 121 -6.55 -11.90 -1.67
N SER A 122 -7.17 -11.06 -2.51
CA SER A 122 -8.45 -11.36 -3.17
C SER A 122 -8.32 -12.53 -4.15
N CYS A 123 -7.34 -12.48 -5.05
CA CYS A 123 -7.07 -13.55 -6.01
C CYS A 123 -6.80 -14.88 -5.30
N ASN A 124 -5.99 -14.89 -4.25
CA ASN A 124 -5.62 -16.11 -3.51
C ASN A 124 -6.80 -16.74 -2.75
N LYS A 125 -7.79 -15.96 -2.36
CA LYS A 125 -8.92 -16.46 -1.53
C LYS A 125 -9.80 -17.45 -2.31
N TYR A 126 -10.05 -17.18 -3.57
CA TYR A 126 -10.86 -18.09 -4.43
C TYR A 126 -10.06 -19.30 -4.89
N ALA A 127 -8.80 -19.16 -5.22
CA ALA A 127 -7.92 -20.27 -5.58
C ALA A 127 -7.86 -21.34 -4.49
N LYS A 128 -7.80 -20.94 -3.21
CA LYS A 128 -7.81 -21.87 -2.05
C LYS A 128 -9.11 -22.68 -1.91
N LYS A 129 -10.23 -22.24 -2.51
CA LYS A 129 -11.52 -22.97 -2.47
C LYS A 129 -11.77 -23.86 -3.70
N GLY A 130 -10.77 -24.06 -4.55
CA GLY A 130 -10.87 -24.94 -5.73
C GLY A 130 -11.69 -24.36 -6.87
N VAL A 131 -12.03 -23.08 -6.82
CA VAL A 131 -12.64 -22.38 -7.94
C VAL A 131 -11.53 -22.03 -8.92
N LYS A 132 -11.68 -22.40 -10.19
CA LYS A 132 -10.76 -22.00 -11.25
C LYS A 132 -10.98 -20.51 -11.55
N VAL A 133 -10.15 -19.66 -10.99
CA VAL A 133 -10.06 -18.24 -11.28
C VAL A 133 -8.64 -17.94 -11.80
N ASP A 134 -8.51 -16.94 -12.63
CA ASP A 134 -7.17 -16.46 -13.01
C ASP A 134 -6.58 -15.71 -11.82
N ASP A 135 -5.56 -16.26 -11.18
CA ASP A 135 -4.88 -15.73 -9.99
C ASP A 135 -4.31 -14.31 -10.19
N ASN A 136 -4.39 -13.79 -11.41
CA ASN A 136 -3.90 -12.45 -11.77
C ASN A 136 -5.00 -11.48 -12.19
N LEU A 137 -6.26 -11.87 -12.06
CA LEU A 137 -7.42 -11.05 -12.43
C LEU A 137 -8.42 -11.00 -11.27
N ILE A 138 -9.16 -9.90 -11.19
CA ILE A 138 -10.33 -9.75 -10.33
C ILE A 138 -11.56 -9.63 -11.22
N GLU A 139 -12.49 -10.57 -11.08
CA GLU A 139 -13.80 -10.54 -11.69
C GLU A 139 -14.84 -9.94 -10.74
N TRP A 140 -16.07 -9.73 -11.24
CA TRP A 140 -17.14 -9.15 -10.45
C TRP A 140 -17.36 -9.83 -9.09
N MET A 141 -17.22 -11.15 -9.06
CA MET A 141 -17.44 -11.95 -7.85
C MET A 141 -16.40 -11.73 -6.76
N GLU A 142 -15.17 -11.44 -7.17
CA GLU A 142 -14.06 -11.18 -6.26
C GLU A 142 -14.00 -9.71 -5.84
N PHE A 143 -14.74 -8.85 -6.54
CA PHE A 143 -14.62 -7.41 -6.33
C PHE A 143 -15.05 -6.97 -4.93
N ARG A 144 -16.08 -7.60 -4.33
CA ARG A 144 -16.44 -7.32 -2.93
C ARG A 144 -15.29 -7.66 -1.99
N ILE A 145 -14.71 -8.84 -2.13
CA ILE A 145 -13.60 -9.29 -1.30
C ILE A 145 -12.38 -8.37 -1.47
N PHE A 146 -12.12 -7.92 -2.70
CA PHE A 146 -11.09 -6.91 -2.94
C PHE A 146 -11.36 -5.62 -2.15
N LEU A 147 -12.58 -5.12 -2.12
CA LEU A 147 -12.94 -3.91 -1.38
C LEU A 147 -12.83 -4.11 0.15
N VAL A 148 -13.19 -5.29 0.66
CA VAL A 148 -13.02 -5.67 2.08
C VAL A 148 -11.55 -5.66 2.45
N TYR A 149 -10.70 -6.36 1.69
CA TYR A 149 -9.26 -6.36 1.93
C TYR A 149 -8.63 -4.97 1.74
N LEU A 150 -9.10 -4.20 0.76
CA LEU A 150 -8.59 -2.85 0.55
C LEU A 150 -8.84 -1.97 1.77
N ARG A 151 -10.05 -2.05 2.36
CA ARG A 151 -10.40 -1.36 3.60
C ARG A 151 -9.49 -1.81 4.75
N GLN A 152 -9.36 -3.11 4.97
CA GLN A 152 -8.52 -3.70 6.00
C GLN A 152 -7.05 -3.25 5.88
N TYR A 153 -6.48 -3.29 4.68
CA TYR A 153 -5.11 -2.83 4.46
C TYR A 153 -4.94 -1.32 4.58
N PHE A 154 -5.97 -0.52 4.36
CA PHE A 154 -5.94 0.90 4.71
C PHE A 154 -5.94 1.12 6.23
N GLU A 155 -6.69 0.35 6.99
CA GLU A 155 -6.66 0.39 8.46
C GLU A 155 -5.26 0.03 8.98
N TYR A 156 -4.67 -1.04 8.47
CA TYR A 156 -3.28 -1.40 8.79
C TYR A 156 -2.27 -0.34 8.37
N TRP A 157 -2.51 0.33 7.26
CA TRP A 157 -1.65 1.44 6.84
C TRP A 157 -1.69 2.59 7.83
N VAL A 158 -2.86 2.97 8.30
CA VAL A 158 -3.01 4.00 9.34
C VAL A 158 -2.33 3.60 10.65
N MET A 159 -2.42 2.33 11.04
CA MET A 159 -1.73 1.79 12.22
C MET A 159 -0.21 1.84 12.04
N PHE A 160 0.28 1.40 10.90
CA PHE A 160 1.69 1.42 10.53
C PHE A 160 2.28 2.85 10.58
N GLN A 161 1.58 3.83 10.00
CA GLN A 161 2.00 5.23 10.03
C GLN A 161 2.06 5.83 11.44
N LYS A 162 1.26 5.35 12.37
CA LYS A 162 1.35 5.77 13.78
C LYS A 162 2.59 5.24 14.49
N MET A 163 3.15 4.14 14.02
CA MET A 163 4.37 3.53 14.54
C MET A 163 5.62 4.10 13.86
N ASP A 164 5.58 4.29 12.55
CA ASP A 164 6.65 4.88 11.74
C ASP A 164 6.74 6.39 11.99
N LYS A 165 7.54 6.78 12.98
CA LYS A 165 7.74 8.19 13.35
C LYS A 165 8.78 8.88 12.50
N SER A 166 9.71 8.11 11.93
CA SER A 166 10.76 8.63 11.05
C SER A 166 10.24 8.97 9.65
N GLY A 167 9.10 8.39 9.24
CA GLY A 167 8.50 8.53 7.92
C GLY A 167 9.30 7.86 6.80
N ASP A 168 10.14 6.88 7.13
CA ASP A 168 10.93 6.15 6.13
C ASP A 168 10.20 4.93 5.54
N HIS A 169 8.95 4.71 5.97
CA HIS A 169 8.07 3.61 5.58
C HIS A 169 8.61 2.23 5.98
N GLN A 170 9.34 2.21 7.09
CA GLN A 170 9.77 1.02 7.79
C GLN A 170 9.63 1.28 9.29
N ILE A 171 9.54 0.23 10.10
CA ILE A 171 9.50 0.36 11.55
C ILE A 171 10.83 -0.21 12.09
N SER A 172 11.63 0.62 12.70
CA SER A 172 12.83 0.22 13.44
C SER A 172 12.46 -0.40 14.78
N LEU A 173 13.39 -1.11 15.43
CA LEU A 173 13.17 -1.66 16.77
C LEU A 173 12.83 -0.59 17.81
N GLU A 174 13.46 0.60 17.70
CA GLU A 174 13.18 1.73 18.59
C GLU A 174 11.74 2.26 18.41
N GLU A 175 11.27 2.38 17.17
CA GLU A 175 9.91 2.80 16.87
C GLU A 175 8.90 1.75 17.31
N PHE A 176 9.18 0.46 17.09
CA PHE A 176 8.38 -0.65 17.56
C PHE A 176 8.21 -0.61 19.09
N LYS A 177 9.31 -0.50 19.84
CA LYS A 177 9.28 -0.36 21.31
C LYS A 177 8.49 0.87 21.75
N SER A 178 8.65 2.00 21.07
CA SER A 178 7.94 3.24 21.41
C SER A 178 6.44 3.16 21.10
N ALA A 179 6.02 2.24 20.23
CA ALA A 179 4.62 2.03 19.84
C ALA A 179 3.88 1.04 20.77
N LEU A 180 4.55 0.30 21.66
CA LEU A 180 3.93 -0.70 22.54
C LEU A 180 2.70 -0.19 23.29
N PRO A 181 2.69 1.02 23.92
CA PRO A 181 1.50 1.52 24.59
C PRO A 181 0.30 1.76 23.65
N THR A 182 0.58 1.94 22.36
CA THR A 182 -0.46 2.07 21.33
C THR A 182 -0.95 0.70 20.90
N MET A 183 -0.06 -0.26 20.75
CA MET A 183 -0.38 -1.65 20.41
C MET A 183 -1.21 -2.34 21.49
N GLU A 184 -0.94 -2.06 22.77
CA GLU A 184 -1.78 -2.53 23.89
C GLU A 184 -3.23 -2.04 23.76
N LYS A 185 -3.45 -0.81 23.29
CA LYS A 185 -4.81 -0.27 23.02
C LYS A 185 -5.50 -0.98 21.88
N TRP A 186 -4.75 -1.59 20.97
CA TRP A 186 -5.27 -2.42 19.89
C TRP A 186 -5.48 -3.88 20.33
N GLY A 187 -5.17 -4.21 21.59
CA GLY A 187 -5.36 -5.55 22.18
C GLY A 187 -4.14 -6.45 22.09
N VAL A 188 -3.02 -5.96 21.59
CA VAL A 188 -1.76 -6.73 21.48
C VAL A 188 -0.95 -6.60 22.76
N ASN A 189 -0.59 -7.73 23.37
CA ASN A 189 0.22 -7.76 24.59
C ASN A 189 1.57 -8.42 24.32
N ILE A 190 2.60 -7.62 24.13
CA ILE A 190 3.95 -8.04 23.81
C ILE A 190 4.78 -8.10 25.09
N ARG A 191 5.31 -9.28 25.44
CA ARG A 191 6.13 -9.52 26.64
C ARG A 191 7.61 -9.24 26.38
N ASP A 192 8.12 -9.67 25.25
CA ASP A 192 9.50 -9.48 24.82
C ASP A 192 9.51 -8.76 23.46
N PRO A 193 9.72 -7.44 23.45
CA PRO A 193 9.67 -6.66 22.21
C PRO A 193 10.79 -6.99 21.22
N GLU A 194 11.94 -7.45 21.69
CA GLU A 194 13.06 -7.83 20.83
C GLU A 194 12.77 -9.15 20.12
N GLU A 195 12.25 -10.14 20.84
CA GLU A 195 11.86 -11.43 20.27
C GLU A 195 10.71 -11.25 19.27
N GLU A 196 9.68 -10.52 19.67
CA GLU A 196 8.52 -10.22 18.81
C GLU A 196 8.93 -9.49 17.52
N PHE A 197 9.82 -8.48 17.62
CA PHE A 197 10.34 -7.75 16.48
C PHE A 197 11.06 -8.70 15.50
N GLN A 198 11.90 -9.61 16.00
CA GLN A 198 12.59 -10.61 15.17
C GLN A 198 11.63 -11.61 14.52
N GLU A 199 10.54 -11.95 15.20
CA GLU A 199 9.49 -12.79 14.63
C GLU A 199 8.73 -12.09 13.50
N ILE A 200 8.56 -10.78 13.56
CA ILE A 200 7.89 -9.99 12.53
C ILE A 200 8.84 -9.71 11.34
N ASP A 201 10.10 -9.36 11.61
CA ASP A 201 11.15 -9.12 10.59
C ASP A 201 11.63 -10.44 9.96
N LYS A 202 10.79 -11.05 9.13
CA LYS A 202 11.05 -12.38 8.52
C LYS A 202 12.25 -12.39 7.57
N ASN A 203 12.58 -11.28 6.98
CA ASN A 203 13.69 -11.17 6.04
C ASN A 203 15.02 -10.77 6.71
N ASN A 204 15.00 -10.51 8.03
CA ASN A 204 16.13 -10.08 8.85
C ASN A 204 16.79 -8.80 8.31
N SER A 205 16.01 -7.87 7.83
CA SER A 205 16.48 -6.57 7.32
C SER A 205 16.88 -5.60 8.44
N GLY A 206 16.49 -5.88 9.68
CA GLY A 206 16.64 -5.00 10.84
C GLY A 206 15.52 -3.96 10.96
N THR A 207 14.49 -4.04 10.10
CA THR A 207 13.30 -3.18 10.11
C THR A 207 12.08 -3.97 9.70
N ILE A 208 10.90 -3.59 10.19
CA ILE A 208 9.62 -4.18 9.78
C ILE A 208 9.06 -3.39 8.60
N SER A 209 8.87 -4.05 7.46
CA SER A 209 8.18 -3.50 6.29
C SER A 209 6.65 -3.50 6.50
N PHE A 210 5.94 -2.73 5.68
CA PHE A 210 4.46 -2.74 5.72
C PHE A 210 3.86 -4.13 5.43
N GLU A 211 4.44 -4.93 4.53
CA GLU A 211 3.95 -6.29 4.23
C GLU A 211 4.13 -7.22 5.43
N GLU A 212 5.26 -7.15 6.15
CA GLU A 212 5.52 -7.91 7.36
C GLU A 212 4.59 -7.49 8.50
N PHE A 213 4.40 -6.19 8.69
CA PHE A 213 3.41 -5.67 9.64
C PHE A 213 1.98 -6.16 9.36
N CYS A 214 1.55 -6.14 8.09
CA CYS A 214 0.23 -6.66 7.71
C CYS A 214 0.08 -8.15 8.02
N ASN A 215 1.10 -8.96 7.76
CA ASN A 215 1.07 -10.38 8.09
C ASN A 215 0.95 -10.61 9.61
N TYR A 216 1.67 -9.84 10.39
CA TYR A 216 1.54 -9.85 11.86
C TYR A 216 0.16 -9.39 12.31
N ALA A 217 -0.35 -8.28 11.81
CA ALA A 217 -1.67 -7.75 12.17
C ALA A 217 -2.80 -8.75 11.87
N ILE A 218 -2.70 -9.51 10.78
CA ILE A 218 -3.64 -10.58 10.45
C ILE A 218 -3.52 -11.74 11.45
N GLN A 219 -2.31 -12.13 11.87
CA GLN A 219 -2.10 -13.21 12.85
C GLN A 219 -2.67 -12.85 14.22
N GLU A 220 -2.48 -11.59 14.63
CA GLU A 220 -3.01 -11.05 15.90
C GLU A 220 -4.48 -10.66 15.82
N SER A 221 -5.15 -10.88 14.69
CA SER A 221 -6.56 -10.52 14.47
C SER A 221 -6.85 -9.05 14.80
N LEU A 222 -5.97 -8.15 14.33
CA LEU A 222 -6.12 -6.69 14.53
C LEU A 222 -7.14 -6.05 13.59
N ASP A 223 -7.86 -6.82 12.82
CA ASP A 223 -8.94 -6.39 11.96
C ASP A 223 -10.17 -5.99 12.76
N LEU A 224 -10.69 -4.84 12.44
CA LEU A 224 -11.89 -4.28 13.07
C LEU A 224 -13.19 -4.87 12.52
N GLU A 225 -13.15 -5.60 11.43
CA GLU A 225 -14.31 -6.25 10.82
C GLU A 225 -14.05 -7.76 10.65
N GLU A 226 -14.96 -8.57 11.20
CA GLU A 226 -14.99 -10.00 10.89
C GLU A 226 -15.20 -10.18 9.37
N ASP A 227 -14.26 -10.85 8.70
CA ASP A 227 -14.46 -11.31 7.33
C ASP A 227 -15.50 -12.44 7.36
N ASP A 228 -16.75 -12.08 7.27
CA ASP A 228 -17.89 -13.00 7.25
C ASP A 228 -17.94 -13.90 5.98
N GLY A 229 -16.87 -13.86 5.19
CA GLY A 229 -16.67 -14.73 4.03
C GLY A 229 -17.45 -14.31 2.79
N PHE A 230 -17.74 -15.30 1.95
CA PHE A 230 -18.43 -15.09 0.68
C PHE A 230 -19.89 -14.76 0.88
N ASP A 231 -20.43 -14.00 -0.04
CA ASP A 231 -21.87 -13.92 -0.25
C ASP A 231 -22.36 -15.30 -0.74
N ASP A 232 -23.07 -16.04 0.13
CA ASP A 232 -23.58 -17.38 -0.19
C ASP A 232 -24.52 -17.38 -1.42
N GLU A 233 -25.15 -16.26 -1.69
CA GLU A 233 -25.98 -16.07 -2.88
C GLU A 233 -25.12 -15.98 -4.16
N GLU A 234 -23.97 -15.38 -4.10
CA GLU A 234 -23.02 -15.34 -5.22
C GLU A 234 -22.42 -16.74 -5.48
N LEU A 235 -22.11 -17.50 -4.43
CA LEU A 235 -21.64 -18.89 -4.56
C LEU A 235 -22.69 -19.84 -5.13
N LYS A 236 -23.99 -19.63 -4.83
CA LYS A 236 -25.08 -20.46 -5.39
C LYS A 236 -25.27 -20.26 -6.90
N ARG A 237 -24.92 -19.10 -7.43
CA ARG A 237 -25.01 -18.78 -8.86
C ARG A 237 -23.88 -19.38 -9.71
N LEU A 238 -22.82 -19.91 -9.05
CA LEU A 238 -21.68 -20.56 -9.69
C LEU A 238 -21.82 -22.07 -9.84
N LYS A 239 -22.79 -22.68 -9.17
CA LYS A 239 -23.16 -24.09 -9.28
C LYS A 239 -24.28 -24.30 -10.30
#